data_7b1343561425ee3b4ea472bc48742216
#
_entry.id   7b1343561425ee3b4ea472bc48742216
#
_cell.length_a   1.000
_cell.length_b   1.000
_cell.length_c   1.000
_cell.angle_alpha   90.00
_cell.angle_beta   90.00
_cell.angle_gamma   90.00
#
_symmetry.space_group_name_H-M   'P 1'
#
loop_
_entity.id
_entity.type
_entity.pdbx_description
1 polymer ?
#
loop_
_entity_poly.entity_id
_entity_poly.type
_entity_poly.pdbx_seq_one_letter_code
_entity_poly.pdbx_strand_id
1 'polypeptide(L)'
;MALSLVYLATISLALTFLCICKADLSGKICSQVSNPSLCKRTLTSDPRSRGADLRVLGEIVIVKSIPATAVVKNVSKKYRKGSAIDVSRADECIELAGVSGDALIECKSLIKSRDRFNISTLGVRASAAMADLETCNDDYGPKEPPEIKRATGMAKDLIEVLVVIASYL
;
A
#
# COMPACT_ATOMS: atom_id res chain seq x y z
N MET A 1 48.43 25.71 -4.19
CA MET A 1 47.77 24.59 -4.89
C MET A 1 47.33 23.45 -3.96
N ALA A 2 48.11 23.04 -2.95
CA ALA A 2 47.72 21.96 -2.02
C ALA A 2 46.48 22.24 -1.16
N LEU A 3 46.29 23.46 -0.67
CA LEU A 3 45.12 23.85 0.11
C LEU A 3 43.80 23.76 -0.66
N SER A 4 43.79 24.06 -1.95
CA SER A 4 42.63 24.02 -2.82
C SER A 4 42.17 22.57 -3.09
N LEU A 5 43.09 21.64 -3.21
CA LEU A 5 42.79 20.22 -3.41
C LEU A 5 42.19 19.57 -2.15
N VAL A 6 42.72 19.93 -0.96
CA VAL A 6 42.16 19.43 0.32
C VAL A 6 40.74 19.96 0.54
N TYR A 7 40.45 21.21 0.19
CA TYR A 7 39.09 21.80 0.33
C TYR A 7 38.09 21.14 -0.61
N LEU A 8 38.48 20.85 -1.85
CA LEU A 8 37.62 20.13 -2.81
C LEU A 8 37.37 18.68 -2.39
N ALA A 9 38.38 18.00 -1.82
CA ALA A 9 38.22 16.64 -1.32
C ALA A 9 37.29 16.58 -0.09
N THR A 10 37.37 17.56 0.83
CA THR A 10 36.48 17.60 2.00
C THR A 10 35.04 17.94 1.63
N ILE A 11 34.81 18.83 0.66
CA ILE A 11 33.46 19.12 0.15
C ILE A 11 32.87 17.91 -0.56
N SER A 12 33.64 17.18 -1.36
CA SER A 12 33.21 15.97 -2.04
C SER A 12 32.83 14.87 -1.03
N LEU A 13 33.64 14.69 0.02
CA LEU A 13 33.38 13.72 1.08
C LEU A 13 32.11 14.09 1.90
N ALA A 14 31.91 15.37 2.19
CA ALA A 14 30.72 15.86 2.90
C ALA A 14 29.44 15.67 2.06
N LEU A 15 29.50 15.90 0.74
CA LEU A 15 28.37 15.68 -0.17
C LEU A 15 28.03 14.20 -0.31
N THR A 16 29.00 13.31 -0.33
CA THR A 16 28.74 11.84 -0.36
C THR A 16 28.17 11.36 0.97
N PHE A 17 28.61 11.88 2.11
CA PHE A 17 28.04 11.56 3.44
C PHE A 17 26.60 12.05 3.61
N LEU A 18 26.27 13.23 3.10
CA LEU A 18 24.89 13.75 3.10
C LEU A 18 23.94 12.92 2.23
N CYS A 19 24.44 12.28 1.17
CA CYS A 19 23.63 11.40 0.32
C CYS A 19 23.35 10.03 0.96
N ILE A 20 24.22 9.55 1.84
CA ILE A 20 24.08 8.25 2.54
C ILE A 20 23.15 8.35 3.76
N CYS A 21 22.96 9.55 4.33
CA CYS A 21 22.16 9.78 5.53
C CYS A 21 20.67 10.07 5.29
N LYS A 22 20.17 10.07 4.05
CA LYS A 22 18.72 9.95 3.84
C LYS A 22 18.34 8.50 4.14
N ALA A 23 17.92 8.26 5.38
CA ALA A 23 17.39 6.98 5.81
C ALA A 23 16.48 6.44 4.70
N ASP A 24 16.76 5.23 4.22
CA ASP A 24 15.90 4.58 3.24
C ASP A 24 14.56 4.24 3.90
N LEU A 25 13.67 5.24 3.90
CA LEU A 25 12.31 5.10 4.44
C LEU A 25 11.59 3.94 3.80
N SER A 26 11.80 3.72 2.50
CA SER A 26 11.19 2.61 1.77
C SER A 26 11.68 1.27 2.32
N GLY A 27 12.97 1.13 2.59
CA GLY A 27 13.53 -0.07 3.22
C GLY A 27 12.97 -0.31 4.61
N LYS A 28 12.87 0.75 5.44
CA LYS A 28 12.30 0.67 6.79
C LYS A 28 10.83 0.24 6.77
N ILE A 29 10.01 0.81 5.89
CA ILE A 29 8.60 0.45 5.75
C ILE A 29 8.48 -0.99 5.25
N CYS A 30 9.19 -1.34 4.19
CA CYS A 30 9.08 -2.66 3.59
C CYS A 30 9.62 -3.80 4.46
N SER A 31 10.42 -3.51 5.49
CA SER A 31 10.83 -4.53 6.47
C SER A 31 9.75 -4.88 7.50
N GLN A 32 8.64 -4.14 7.55
CA GLN A 32 7.57 -4.30 8.56
C GLN A 32 6.27 -4.88 7.99
N VAL A 33 6.23 -5.17 6.70
CA VAL A 33 5.05 -5.72 6.03
C VAL A 33 5.24 -7.21 5.76
N SER A 34 4.15 -7.92 5.61
CA SER A 34 4.12 -9.36 5.34
C SER A 34 4.77 -9.73 4.01
N ASN A 35 4.73 -8.82 3.02
CA ASN A 35 5.33 -9.02 1.71
C ASN A 35 6.35 -7.91 1.34
N PRO A 36 7.58 -7.98 1.89
CA PRO A 36 8.62 -6.99 1.65
C PRO A 36 8.99 -6.83 0.16
N SER A 37 8.93 -7.92 -0.59
CA SER A 37 9.27 -7.93 -2.02
C SER A 37 8.26 -7.15 -2.85
N LEU A 38 6.96 -7.32 -2.57
CA LEU A 38 5.90 -6.54 -3.21
C LEU A 38 6.00 -5.06 -2.84
N CYS A 39 6.20 -4.75 -1.57
CA CYS A 39 6.39 -3.39 -1.09
C CYS A 39 7.54 -2.67 -1.83
N LYS A 40 8.72 -3.27 -1.86
CA LYS A 40 9.89 -2.71 -2.57
C LYS A 40 9.59 -2.48 -4.04
N ARG A 41 9.05 -3.48 -4.74
CA ARG A 41 8.71 -3.37 -6.15
C ARG A 41 7.66 -2.27 -6.40
N THR A 42 6.65 -2.16 -5.54
CA THR A 42 5.61 -1.14 -5.64
C THR A 42 6.19 0.26 -5.52
N LEU A 43 6.98 0.51 -4.47
CA LEU A 43 7.57 1.82 -4.24
C LEU A 43 8.60 2.18 -5.31
N THR A 44 9.52 1.26 -5.66
CA THR A 44 10.58 1.54 -6.65
C THR A 44 10.06 1.67 -8.08
N SER A 45 8.85 1.19 -8.38
CA SER A 45 8.21 1.38 -9.69
C SER A 45 7.82 2.83 -9.99
N ASP A 46 7.73 3.69 -8.97
CA ASP A 46 7.40 5.10 -9.10
C ASP A 46 8.65 5.96 -8.86
N PRO A 47 9.10 6.75 -9.85
CA PRO A 47 10.30 7.60 -9.71
C PRO A 47 10.24 8.59 -8.55
N ARG A 48 9.03 8.98 -8.11
CA ARG A 48 8.82 9.90 -6.98
C ARG A 48 9.26 9.30 -5.65
N SER A 49 9.42 7.98 -5.55
CA SER A 49 9.84 7.32 -4.31
C SER A 49 11.27 7.64 -3.88
N ARG A 50 12.12 8.09 -4.82
CA ARG A 50 13.52 8.41 -4.54
C ARG A 50 13.64 9.65 -3.64
N GLY A 51 14.03 9.43 -2.40
CA GLY A 51 14.15 10.50 -1.39
C GLY A 51 12.81 11.10 -0.95
N ALA A 52 11.71 10.38 -1.20
CA ALA A 52 10.37 10.76 -0.81
C ALA A 52 10.20 10.78 0.71
N ASP A 53 9.29 11.61 1.19
CA ASP A 53 8.75 11.53 2.54
C ASP A 53 7.63 10.46 2.63
N LEU A 54 7.15 10.23 3.84
CA LEU A 54 6.10 9.23 4.10
C LEU A 54 4.80 9.51 3.34
N ARG A 55 4.45 10.76 3.12
CA ARG A 55 3.21 11.16 2.43
C ARG A 55 3.27 10.79 0.96
N VAL A 56 4.38 11.08 0.31
CA VAL A 56 4.60 10.71 -1.09
C VAL A 56 4.62 9.18 -1.26
N LEU A 57 5.26 8.45 -0.34
CA LEU A 57 5.23 6.98 -0.34
C LEU A 57 3.80 6.47 -0.17
N GLY A 58 3.02 7.05 0.75
CA GLY A 58 1.61 6.70 0.95
C GLY A 58 0.75 7.00 -0.27
N GLU A 59 0.93 8.15 -0.93
CA GLU A 59 0.22 8.45 -2.19
C GLU A 59 0.50 7.41 -3.28
N ILE A 60 1.77 6.98 -3.42
CA ILE A 60 2.15 5.93 -4.38
C ILE A 60 1.39 4.64 -4.08
N VAL A 61 1.37 4.23 -2.82
CA VAL A 61 0.69 3.00 -2.39
C VAL A 61 -0.82 3.09 -2.62
N ILE A 62 -1.47 4.19 -2.25
CA ILE A 62 -2.91 4.39 -2.46
C ILE A 62 -3.26 4.26 -3.95
N VAL A 63 -2.48 4.90 -4.83
CA VAL A 63 -2.69 4.84 -6.29
C VAL A 63 -2.58 3.41 -6.83
N LYS A 64 -1.77 2.56 -6.21
CA LYS A 64 -1.62 1.14 -6.59
C LYS A 64 -2.67 0.24 -5.95
N SER A 65 -3.13 0.55 -4.75
CA SER A 65 -4.13 -0.25 -4.01
C SER A 65 -5.53 -0.15 -4.61
N ILE A 66 -5.97 1.04 -5.03
CA ILE A 66 -7.31 1.24 -5.62
C ILE A 66 -7.55 0.31 -6.83
N PRO A 67 -6.69 0.24 -7.86
CA PRO A 67 -6.91 -0.71 -8.95
C PRO A 67 -6.81 -2.18 -8.49
N ALA A 68 -6.06 -2.49 -7.43
CA ALA A 68 -5.99 -3.84 -6.89
C ALA A 68 -7.34 -4.29 -6.30
N THR A 69 -8.07 -3.43 -5.58
CA THR A 69 -9.44 -3.75 -5.13
C THR A 69 -10.42 -3.91 -6.30
N ALA A 70 -10.26 -3.11 -7.36
CA ALA A 70 -11.06 -3.28 -8.58
C ALA A 70 -10.79 -4.63 -9.27
N VAL A 71 -9.57 -5.16 -9.19
CA VAL A 71 -9.26 -6.53 -9.68
C VAL A 71 -10.02 -7.56 -8.87
N VAL A 72 -10.08 -7.46 -7.53
CA VAL A 72 -10.88 -8.35 -6.68
C VAL A 72 -12.33 -8.35 -7.13
N LYS A 73 -12.94 -7.17 -7.26
CA LYS A 73 -14.32 -6.99 -7.75
C LYS A 73 -14.56 -7.67 -9.11
N ASN A 74 -13.63 -7.51 -10.05
CA ASN A 74 -13.77 -8.07 -11.40
C ASN A 74 -13.57 -9.58 -11.42
N VAL A 75 -12.67 -10.12 -10.62
CA VAL A 75 -12.47 -11.56 -10.47
C VAL A 75 -13.72 -12.18 -9.84
N SER A 76 -14.26 -11.61 -8.76
CA SER A 76 -15.44 -12.11 -8.06
C SER A 76 -16.67 -12.20 -8.98
N LYS A 77 -16.85 -11.24 -9.91
CA LYS A 77 -17.94 -11.27 -10.90
C LYS A 77 -17.96 -12.55 -11.74
N LYS A 78 -16.81 -13.19 -11.98
CA LYS A 78 -16.75 -14.46 -12.75
C LYS A 78 -17.40 -15.63 -11.99
N TYR A 79 -17.47 -15.52 -10.66
CA TYR A 79 -18.01 -16.54 -9.77
C TYR A 79 -19.49 -16.33 -9.40
N ARG A 80 -20.16 -15.34 -9.99
CA ARG A 80 -21.63 -15.18 -9.92
C ARG A 80 -22.39 -16.24 -10.72
N LYS A 81 -21.83 -17.45 -10.78
CA LYS A 81 -22.39 -18.60 -11.51
C LYS A 81 -22.30 -19.81 -10.61
N GLY A 82 -23.32 -20.65 -10.60
CA GLY A 82 -23.32 -21.83 -9.77
C GLY A 82 -24.50 -21.86 -8.79
N SER A 83 -24.26 -22.38 -7.57
CA SER A 83 -25.28 -22.43 -6.55
C SER A 83 -25.64 -21.03 -6.00
N ALA A 84 -26.81 -20.89 -5.39
CA ALA A 84 -27.21 -19.64 -4.74
C ALA A 84 -26.19 -19.17 -3.68
N ILE A 85 -25.51 -20.10 -3.01
CA ILE A 85 -24.46 -19.81 -2.01
C ILE A 85 -23.23 -19.23 -2.72
N ASP A 86 -22.82 -19.76 -3.87
CA ASP A 86 -21.64 -19.27 -4.61
C ASP A 86 -21.91 -17.86 -5.15
N VAL A 87 -23.12 -17.62 -5.64
CA VAL A 87 -23.55 -16.29 -6.09
C VAL A 87 -23.55 -15.30 -4.94
N SER A 88 -24.10 -15.66 -3.77
CA SER A 88 -24.12 -14.79 -2.58
C SER A 88 -22.70 -14.41 -2.14
N ARG A 89 -21.76 -15.36 -2.04
CA ARG A 89 -20.36 -15.10 -1.69
C ARG A 89 -19.66 -14.18 -2.71
N ALA A 90 -19.94 -14.42 -3.99
CA ALA A 90 -19.38 -13.56 -5.03
C ALA A 90 -19.90 -12.13 -4.94
N ASP A 91 -21.19 -11.95 -4.66
CA ASP A 91 -21.82 -10.64 -4.50
C ASP A 91 -21.27 -9.89 -3.29
N GLU A 92 -21.09 -10.59 -2.16
CA GLU A 92 -20.48 -10.01 -0.96
C GLU A 92 -19.05 -9.57 -1.21
N CYS A 93 -18.20 -10.41 -1.84
CA CYS A 93 -16.87 -10.00 -2.25
C CYS A 93 -16.84 -8.79 -3.21
N ILE A 94 -17.83 -8.68 -4.10
CA ILE A 94 -17.96 -7.53 -5.01
C ILE A 94 -18.25 -6.25 -4.22
N GLU A 95 -19.14 -6.33 -3.23
CA GLU A 95 -19.50 -5.22 -2.37
C GLU A 95 -18.32 -4.79 -1.48
N LEU A 96 -17.73 -5.75 -0.75
CA LEU A 96 -16.58 -5.50 0.15
C LEU A 96 -15.38 -4.92 -0.59
N ALA A 97 -15.06 -5.43 -1.79
CA ALA A 97 -14.01 -4.85 -2.63
C ALA A 97 -14.36 -3.43 -3.12
N GLY A 98 -15.65 -3.13 -3.29
CA GLY A 98 -16.15 -1.79 -3.60
C GLY A 98 -15.93 -0.83 -2.43
N VAL A 99 -16.41 -1.19 -1.24
CA VAL A 99 -16.25 -0.41 0.01
C VAL A 99 -14.77 -0.17 0.32
N SER A 100 -13.94 -1.21 0.21
CA SER A 100 -12.49 -1.13 0.36
C SER A 100 -11.86 -0.11 -0.61
N GLY A 101 -12.31 -0.11 -1.87
CA GLY A 101 -11.87 0.87 -2.88
C GLY A 101 -12.27 2.31 -2.53
N ASP A 102 -13.49 2.52 -2.06
CA ASP A 102 -14.01 3.83 -1.66
C ASP A 102 -13.25 4.38 -0.43
N ALA A 103 -12.97 3.52 0.56
CA ALA A 103 -12.14 3.89 1.71
C ALA A 103 -10.72 4.32 1.28
N LEU A 104 -10.12 3.66 0.29
CA LEU A 104 -8.82 4.05 -0.26
C LEU A 104 -8.89 5.37 -1.05
N ILE A 105 -10.01 5.68 -1.69
CA ILE A 105 -10.22 6.99 -2.33
C ILE A 105 -10.25 8.10 -1.27
N GLU A 106 -10.91 7.90 -0.14
CA GLU A 106 -10.87 8.85 0.99
C GLU A 106 -9.44 9.05 1.51
N CYS A 107 -8.64 7.99 1.58
CA CYS A 107 -7.25 8.05 2.00
C CYS A 107 -6.40 9.03 1.17
N LYS A 108 -6.76 9.31 -0.10
CA LYS A 108 -6.05 10.31 -0.94
C LYS A 108 -6.10 11.73 -0.38
N SER A 109 -7.18 12.10 0.28
CA SER A 109 -7.32 13.42 0.90
C SER A 109 -6.63 13.43 2.27
N LEU A 110 -6.82 12.35 3.03
CA LEU A 110 -6.29 12.21 4.39
C LEU A 110 -4.76 12.21 4.43
N ILE A 111 -4.09 11.54 3.49
CA ILE A 111 -2.62 11.46 3.43
C ILE A 111 -1.95 12.83 3.25
N LYS A 112 -2.66 13.80 2.66
CA LYS A 112 -2.16 15.17 2.46
C LYS A 112 -2.30 16.06 3.69
N SER A 113 -3.13 15.67 4.64
CA SER A 113 -3.37 16.43 5.85
C SER A 113 -2.16 16.37 6.79
N ARG A 114 -1.95 17.45 7.58
CA ARG A 114 -0.99 17.48 8.67
C ARG A 114 -1.69 17.39 10.04
N ASP A 115 -2.99 17.37 10.04
CA ASP A 115 -3.79 17.26 11.24
C ASP A 115 -3.78 15.82 11.78
N ARG A 116 -3.56 15.67 13.08
CA ARG A 116 -3.45 14.36 13.74
C ARG A 116 -4.73 13.52 13.64
N PHE A 117 -5.88 14.18 13.68
CA PHE A 117 -7.16 13.47 13.55
C PHE A 117 -7.29 12.84 12.16
N ASN A 118 -6.95 13.58 11.10
CA ASN A 118 -6.98 13.07 9.74
C ASN A 118 -5.95 11.96 9.52
N ILE A 119 -4.77 12.05 10.14
CA ILE A 119 -3.76 10.98 10.07
C ILE A 119 -4.25 9.71 10.79
N SER A 120 -4.84 9.85 11.97
CA SER A 120 -5.48 8.73 12.67
C SER A 120 -6.59 8.11 11.82
N THR A 121 -7.42 8.94 11.20
CA THR A 121 -8.50 8.51 10.30
C THR A 121 -7.95 7.77 9.08
N LEU A 122 -6.81 8.20 8.51
CA LEU A 122 -6.12 7.48 7.43
C LEU A 122 -5.80 6.04 7.83
N GLY A 123 -5.20 5.83 9.01
CA GLY A 123 -4.88 4.50 9.52
C GLY A 123 -6.13 3.63 9.71
N VAL A 124 -7.19 4.20 10.28
CA VAL A 124 -8.48 3.51 10.47
C VAL A 124 -9.09 3.11 9.13
N ARG A 125 -9.15 4.01 8.14
CA ARG A 125 -9.70 3.73 6.81
C ARG A 125 -8.91 2.66 6.07
N ALA A 126 -7.58 2.73 6.11
CA ALA A 126 -6.73 1.71 5.51
C ALA A 126 -6.92 0.32 6.16
N SER A 127 -7.00 0.28 7.50
CA SER A 127 -7.24 -0.97 8.23
C SER A 127 -8.63 -1.55 7.96
N ALA A 128 -9.67 -0.71 7.86
CA ALA A 128 -11.01 -1.14 7.49
C ALA A 128 -11.03 -1.74 6.08
N ALA A 129 -10.41 -1.06 5.10
CA ALA A 129 -10.30 -1.58 3.74
C ALA A 129 -9.59 -2.95 3.66
N MET A 130 -8.62 -3.20 4.54
CA MET A 130 -7.96 -4.51 4.63
C MET A 130 -8.89 -5.57 5.23
N ALA A 131 -9.64 -5.22 6.29
CA ALA A 131 -10.59 -6.12 6.94
C ALA A 131 -11.75 -6.54 6.01
N ASP A 132 -12.25 -5.61 5.17
CA ASP A 132 -13.27 -5.93 4.16
C ASP A 132 -12.79 -7.04 3.21
N LEU A 133 -11.52 -6.98 2.77
CA LEU A 133 -10.95 -8.01 1.91
C LEU A 133 -10.67 -9.33 2.65
N GLU A 134 -10.42 -9.29 3.96
CA GLU A 134 -10.34 -10.50 4.80
C GLU A 134 -11.68 -11.19 4.89
N THR A 135 -12.73 -10.43 5.17
CA THR A 135 -14.11 -10.95 5.22
C THR A 135 -14.48 -11.65 3.91
N CYS A 136 -14.15 -11.03 2.76
CA CYS A 136 -14.36 -11.69 1.46
C CYS A 136 -13.69 -13.08 1.36
N ASN A 137 -12.46 -13.23 1.89
CA ASN A 137 -11.78 -14.54 1.89
C ASN A 137 -12.45 -15.53 2.85
N ASP A 138 -12.83 -15.06 4.03
CA ASP A 138 -13.40 -15.90 5.08
C ASP A 138 -14.75 -16.50 4.68
N ASP A 139 -15.56 -15.76 3.91
CA ASP A 139 -16.84 -16.23 3.39
C ASP A 139 -16.72 -17.45 2.46
N TYR A 140 -15.63 -17.51 1.70
CA TYR A 140 -15.34 -18.69 0.89
C TYR A 140 -14.76 -19.85 1.72
N GLY A 141 -14.01 -19.54 2.78
CA GLY A 141 -13.33 -20.51 3.61
C GLY A 141 -12.45 -21.47 2.80
N PRO A 142 -12.49 -22.80 3.10
CA PRO A 142 -11.67 -23.78 2.40
C PRO A 142 -11.96 -23.91 0.89
N LYS A 143 -13.08 -23.37 0.42
CA LYS A 143 -13.51 -23.42 -1.00
C LYS A 143 -13.17 -22.16 -1.76
N GLU A 144 -12.33 -21.28 -1.17
CA GLU A 144 -11.93 -20.04 -1.83
C GLU A 144 -11.28 -20.29 -3.19
N PRO A 145 -11.83 -19.68 -4.27
CA PRO A 145 -11.21 -19.79 -5.59
C PRO A 145 -9.79 -19.22 -5.61
N PRO A 146 -8.80 -19.90 -6.20
CA PRO A 146 -7.40 -19.46 -6.21
C PRO A 146 -7.21 -18.06 -6.82
N GLU A 147 -8.06 -17.67 -7.77
CA GLU A 147 -8.00 -16.33 -8.39
C GLU A 147 -8.44 -15.24 -7.41
N ILE A 148 -9.50 -15.49 -6.61
CA ILE A 148 -9.98 -14.56 -5.57
C ILE A 148 -8.89 -14.44 -4.52
N LYS A 149 -8.40 -15.55 -3.97
CA LYS A 149 -7.32 -15.58 -2.98
C LYS A 149 -6.10 -14.77 -3.41
N ARG A 150 -5.69 -14.90 -4.67
CA ARG A 150 -4.55 -14.15 -5.20
C ARG A 150 -4.85 -12.66 -5.31
N ALA A 151 -6.05 -12.30 -5.80
CA ALA A 151 -6.44 -10.92 -5.97
C ALA A 151 -6.58 -10.18 -4.63
N THR A 152 -7.26 -10.78 -3.65
CA THR A 152 -7.42 -10.23 -2.30
C THR A 152 -6.09 -10.16 -1.59
N GLY A 153 -5.26 -11.21 -1.65
CA GLY A 153 -3.92 -11.22 -1.06
C GLY A 153 -3.05 -10.06 -1.59
N MET A 154 -3.02 -9.85 -2.91
CA MET A 154 -2.27 -8.74 -3.50
C MET A 154 -2.80 -7.37 -3.04
N ALA A 155 -4.11 -7.19 -2.99
CA ALA A 155 -4.71 -5.93 -2.55
C ALA A 155 -4.43 -5.67 -1.06
N LYS A 156 -4.57 -6.68 -0.19
CA LYS A 156 -4.24 -6.62 1.24
C LYS A 156 -2.78 -6.27 1.47
N ASP A 157 -1.85 -6.95 0.79
CA ASP A 157 -0.41 -6.68 0.91
C ASP A 157 -0.08 -5.21 0.57
N LEU A 158 -0.74 -4.62 -0.43
CA LEU A 158 -0.58 -3.22 -0.77
C LEU A 158 -1.16 -2.29 0.30
N ILE A 159 -2.34 -2.62 0.83
CA ILE A 159 -3.01 -1.81 1.87
C ILE A 159 -2.20 -1.87 3.17
N GLU A 160 -1.61 -3.01 3.52
CA GLU A 160 -0.73 -3.16 4.68
C GLU A 160 0.43 -2.16 4.65
N VAL A 161 1.03 -1.92 3.47
CA VAL A 161 2.07 -0.89 3.33
C VAL A 161 1.54 0.49 3.70
N LEU A 162 0.29 0.82 3.33
CA LEU A 162 -0.34 2.09 3.70
C LEU A 162 -0.59 2.18 5.21
N VAL A 163 -1.03 1.09 5.84
CA VAL A 163 -1.24 1.03 7.30
C VAL A 163 0.08 1.27 8.03
N VAL A 164 1.16 0.63 7.59
CA VAL A 164 2.50 0.86 8.16
C VAL A 164 2.94 2.32 7.96
N ILE A 165 2.75 2.90 6.78
CA ILE A 165 3.08 4.32 6.53
C ILE A 165 2.28 5.23 7.46
N ALA A 166 0.97 4.98 7.62
CA ALA A 166 0.10 5.79 8.49
C ALA A 166 0.56 5.78 9.96
N SER A 167 1.13 4.68 10.43
CA SER A 167 1.66 4.57 11.80
C SER A 167 2.92 5.41 12.06
N TYR A 168 3.57 5.88 11.01
CA TYR A 168 4.78 6.73 11.06
C TYR A 168 4.51 8.22 10.79
N LEU A 169 3.28 8.60 10.42
CA LEU A 169 2.89 9.98 10.17
C LEU A 169 2.46 10.71 11.43
#